data_e05716dd0e870f8bd706a1577df9fb87
#
_entry.id   e05716dd0e870f8bd706a1577df9fb87
#
_cell.length_a   1.000
_cell.length_b   1.000
_cell.length_c   1.000
_cell.angle_alpha   90.00
_cell.angle_beta   90.00
_cell.angle_gamma   90.00
#
_symmetry.space_group_name_H-M   'P 1'
#
loop_
_entity.id
_entity.type
_entity.pdbx_description
1 polymer ?
#
loop_
_entity_poly.entity_id
_entity_poly.type
_entity_poly.pdbx_seq_one_letter_code
_entity_poly.pdbx_strand_id
1 'polypeptide(L)'
;MRKSIGYFEGTDSTLLTALVCEGHDTLPVSNGFDSHGMHVRLINEQNRVDLLVGYVHKIFAPEPLLPHQPSYQDVFHICRIYGIPLLLEVPEALQEKAASLLEGVPDIVQFVDPADMERVAKEILNDQ
;
A
#
# COMPACT_ATOMS: atom_id res chain seq x y z
N MET A 1 -0.89 0.85 20.90
CA MET A 1 -0.99 -0.54 20.43
C MET A 1 -0.12 -0.73 19.18
N ARG A 2 0.63 -1.82 19.15
CA ARG A 2 1.56 -2.10 18.07
C ARG A 2 0.82 -2.62 16.84
N LYS A 3 1.07 -2.01 15.69
CA LYS A 3 0.47 -2.40 14.41
C LYS A 3 1.56 -2.76 13.41
N SER A 4 1.20 -3.48 12.34
CA SER A 4 2.13 -3.86 11.28
C SER A 4 1.79 -3.10 10.01
N ILE A 5 2.76 -2.43 9.44
CA ILE A 5 2.61 -1.66 8.22
C ILE A 5 3.40 -2.34 7.11
N GLY A 6 2.72 -2.80 6.05
CA GLY A 6 3.38 -3.29 4.85
C GLY A 6 3.72 -2.12 3.94
N TYR A 7 4.91 -2.15 3.34
CA TYR A 7 5.31 -1.07 2.43
C TYR A 7 5.95 -1.64 1.17
N PHE A 8 5.63 -1.01 0.04
CA PHE A 8 6.24 -1.36 -1.23
C PHE A 8 7.56 -0.63 -1.40
N GLU A 9 8.44 -1.17 -2.24
CA GLU A 9 9.75 -0.58 -2.50
C GLU A 9 9.62 0.89 -2.92
N GLY A 10 10.51 1.72 -2.42
CA GLY A 10 10.52 3.15 -2.72
C GLY A 10 9.71 4.00 -1.76
N THR A 11 9.00 3.39 -0.80
CA THR A 11 8.25 4.13 0.19
C THR A 11 9.19 5.01 1.02
N ASP A 12 8.74 6.23 1.32
CA ASP A 12 9.53 7.24 2.01
C ASP A 12 10.04 6.73 3.37
N SER A 13 11.34 6.71 3.54
CA SER A 13 11.97 6.25 4.77
C SER A 13 11.63 7.14 5.98
N THR A 14 11.36 8.43 5.76
CA THR A 14 10.95 9.33 6.84
C THR A 14 9.61 8.90 7.41
N LEU A 15 8.65 8.54 6.54
CA LEU A 15 7.36 8.02 6.95
C LEU A 15 7.53 6.74 7.76
N LEU A 16 8.31 5.78 7.25
CA LEU A 16 8.52 4.50 7.92
C LEU A 16 9.19 4.68 9.27
N THR A 17 10.20 5.55 9.35
CA THR A 17 10.88 5.84 10.60
C THR A 17 9.92 6.44 11.63
N ALA A 18 9.06 7.38 11.20
CA ALA A 18 8.08 7.99 12.09
C ALA A 18 7.12 6.94 12.67
N LEU A 19 6.69 5.99 11.86
CA LEU A 19 5.79 4.93 12.32
C LEU A 19 6.49 3.97 13.29
N VAL A 20 7.76 3.64 13.04
CA VAL A 20 8.55 2.82 13.95
C VAL A 20 8.73 3.53 15.31
N CYS A 21 8.93 4.84 15.27
CA CYS A 21 9.07 5.63 16.51
C CYS A 21 7.76 5.67 17.32
N GLU A 22 6.63 5.44 16.68
CA GLU A 22 5.33 5.32 17.37
C GLU A 22 5.09 3.91 17.92
N GLY A 23 6.03 2.98 17.72
CA GLY A 23 5.92 1.63 18.23
C GLY A 23 5.36 0.60 17.27
N HIS A 24 5.22 0.95 15.98
CA HIS A 24 4.70 0.03 14.98
C HIS A 24 5.83 -0.72 14.27
N ASP A 25 5.49 -1.86 13.66
CA ASP A 25 6.43 -2.63 12.85
C ASP A 25 6.24 -2.30 11.38
N THR A 26 7.32 -2.30 10.61
CA THR A 26 7.25 -2.16 9.16
C THR A 26 7.73 -3.43 8.51
N LEU A 27 7.05 -3.84 7.42
CA LEU A 27 7.31 -5.09 6.74
C LEU A 27 7.39 -4.83 5.23
N PRO A 28 8.52 -5.17 4.57
CA PRO A 28 8.59 -5.00 3.11
C PRO A 28 7.67 -5.97 2.40
N VAL A 29 6.96 -5.46 1.38
CA VAL A 29 5.98 -6.23 0.60
C VAL A 29 6.30 -6.06 -0.89
N SER A 30 6.27 -7.17 -1.62
CA SER A 30 6.52 -7.17 -3.06
C SER A 30 5.21 -7.19 -3.84
N ASN A 31 5.18 -6.45 -4.95
CA ASN A 31 4.07 -6.49 -5.90
C ASN A 31 4.20 -7.65 -6.91
N GLY A 32 5.27 -8.44 -6.81
CA GLY A 32 5.53 -9.55 -7.73
C GLY A 32 6.45 -9.20 -8.89
N PHE A 33 6.78 -7.91 -9.06
CA PHE A 33 7.68 -7.44 -10.12
C PHE A 33 9.08 -7.12 -9.60
N ASP A 34 9.23 -7.11 -8.30
CA ASP A 34 10.53 -6.88 -7.65
C ASP A 34 10.75 -7.96 -6.58
N SER A 35 11.91 -7.94 -5.95
CA SER A 35 12.25 -8.89 -4.89
C SER A 35 12.29 -8.21 -3.54
N HIS A 36 11.33 -7.35 -3.27
CA HIS A 36 11.33 -6.44 -2.13
C HIS A 36 10.80 -7.05 -0.83
N GLY A 37 10.59 -8.31 -0.74
CA GLY A 37 10.11 -8.91 0.50
C GLY A 37 8.93 -9.84 0.26
N MET A 38 8.01 -9.91 1.21
CA MET A 38 6.89 -10.84 1.11
C MET A 38 5.96 -10.46 -0.05
N HIS A 39 5.67 -11.43 -0.93
CA HIS A 39 4.75 -11.22 -2.03
C HIS A 39 3.35 -10.91 -1.47
N VAL A 40 2.69 -9.90 -2.05
CA VAL A 40 1.38 -9.45 -1.57
C VAL A 40 0.34 -10.57 -1.56
N ARG A 41 0.44 -11.53 -2.48
CA ARG A 41 -0.46 -12.68 -2.53
C ARG A 41 -0.33 -13.63 -1.34
N LEU A 42 0.75 -13.52 -0.56
CA LEU A 42 0.95 -14.32 0.64
C LEU A 42 0.29 -13.71 1.86
N ILE A 43 -0.28 -12.52 1.75
CA ILE A 43 -1.03 -11.89 2.83
C ILE A 43 -2.34 -12.68 3.01
N ASN A 44 -2.61 -13.10 4.25
CA ASN A 44 -3.83 -13.81 4.61
C ASN A 44 -4.13 -13.52 6.09
N GLU A 45 -5.10 -14.22 6.68
CA GLU A 45 -5.48 -13.99 8.07
C GLU A 45 -4.33 -14.20 9.06
N GLN A 46 -3.37 -15.05 8.71
CA GLN A 46 -2.23 -15.37 9.57
C GLN A 46 -1.03 -14.45 9.32
N ASN A 47 -0.90 -13.94 8.08
CA ASN A 47 0.19 -13.08 7.67
C ASN A 47 -0.35 -11.69 7.28
N ARG A 48 -1.20 -11.17 8.12
CA ARG A 48 -1.90 -9.92 7.87
C ARG A 48 -1.08 -8.71 8.29
N VAL A 49 -1.23 -7.62 7.54
CA VAL A 49 -0.74 -6.30 7.96
C VAL A 49 -1.95 -5.41 8.25
N ASP A 50 -1.76 -4.36 9.02
CA ASP A 50 -2.84 -3.46 9.42
C ASP A 50 -3.00 -2.29 8.46
N LEU A 51 -1.98 -2.00 7.66
CA LEU A 51 -1.97 -0.91 6.70
C LEU A 51 -0.95 -1.23 5.61
N LEU A 52 -1.28 -0.93 4.35
CA LEU A 52 -0.34 -0.97 3.24
C LEU A 52 -0.07 0.44 2.75
N VAL A 53 1.18 0.76 2.47
CA VAL A 53 1.57 2.06 1.91
C VAL A 53 2.47 1.86 0.69
N GLY A 54 2.33 2.73 -0.30
CA GLY A 54 3.15 2.62 -1.49
C GLY A 54 2.88 3.72 -2.49
N TYR A 55 3.39 3.53 -3.68
CA TYR A 55 3.24 4.46 -4.79
C TYR A 55 2.49 3.79 -5.94
N VAL A 56 1.77 4.59 -6.72
CA VAL A 56 1.04 4.08 -7.88
C VAL A 56 1.98 3.35 -8.84
N HIS A 57 3.16 3.90 -9.11
CA HIS A 57 4.10 3.28 -10.06
C HIS A 57 4.67 1.95 -9.56
N LYS A 58 4.53 1.64 -8.29
CA LYS A 58 4.99 0.36 -7.73
C LYS A 58 3.93 -0.73 -7.78
N ILE A 59 2.67 -0.37 -7.85
CA ILE A 59 1.59 -1.36 -7.96
C ILE A 59 1.04 -1.46 -9.38
N PHE A 60 1.20 -0.41 -10.18
CA PHE A 60 0.71 -0.38 -11.56
C PHE A 60 1.79 -0.84 -12.52
N ALA A 61 1.54 -1.96 -13.20
CA ALA A 61 2.38 -2.43 -14.29
C ALA A 61 1.61 -2.21 -15.58
N PRO A 62 2.21 -1.53 -16.59
CA PRO A 62 1.49 -1.19 -17.82
C PRO A 62 0.94 -2.41 -18.55
N GLU A 63 1.70 -3.51 -18.61
CA GLU A 63 1.23 -4.76 -19.19
C GLU A 63 1.96 -5.93 -18.55
N PRO A 64 1.24 -6.93 -18.03
CA PRO A 64 1.90 -8.14 -17.55
C PRO A 64 2.54 -8.87 -18.73
N LEU A 65 3.82 -9.24 -18.59
CA LEU A 65 4.53 -9.99 -19.62
C LEU A 65 4.07 -11.45 -19.67
N LEU A 66 3.51 -11.95 -18.58
CA LEU A 66 3.02 -13.32 -18.46
C LEU A 66 1.57 -13.28 -17.95
N PRO A 67 0.71 -14.24 -18.37
CA PRO A 67 -0.71 -14.21 -18.00
C PRO A 67 -1.01 -14.27 -16.52
N HIS A 68 -0.08 -14.72 -15.68
CA HIS A 68 -0.28 -14.87 -14.24
C HIS A 68 0.57 -13.91 -13.41
N GLN A 69 1.15 -12.88 -14.03
CA GLN A 69 1.84 -11.86 -13.25
C GLN A 69 0.83 -11.04 -12.44
N PRO A 70 1.19 -10.67 -11.20
CA PRO A 70 0.30 -9.85 -10.37
C PRO A 70 0.06 -8.48 -10.99
N SER A 71 -1.11 -7.93 -10.73
CA SER A 71 -1.47 -6.58 -11.15
C SER A 71 -1.89 -5.77 -9.92
N TYR A 72 -2.13 -4.46 -10.13
CA TYR A 72 -2.67 -3.62 -9.07
C TYR A 72 -4.03 -4.15 -8.58
N GLN A 73 -4.78 -4.84 -9.45
CA GLN A 73 -6.06 -5.43 -9.06
C GLN A 73 -5.88 -6.53 -8.03
N ASP A 74 -4.78 -7.28 -8.09
CA ASP A 74 -4.47 -8.28 -7.05
C ASP A 74 -4.24 -7.61 -5.71
N VAL A 75 -3.55 -6.48 -5.68
CA VAL A 75 -3.33 -5.71 -4.45
C VAL A 75 -4.66 -5.23 -3.89
N PHE A 76 -5.53 -4.66 -4.75
CA PHE A 76 -6.85 -4.19 -4.34
C PHE A 76 -7.72 -5.33 -3.80
N HIS A 77 -7.65 -6.48 -4.44
CA HIS A 77 -8.42 -7.67 -4.04
C HIS A 77 -8.03 -8.12 -2.62
N ILE A 78 -6.73 -8.20 -2.35
CA ILE A 78 -6.22 -8.55 -1.02
C ILE A 78 -6.70 -7.55 0.02
N CYS A 79 -6.62 -6.26 -0.29
CA CYS A 79 -7.08 -5.22 0.62
C CYS A 79 -8.57 -5.35 0.94
N ARG A 80 -9.40 -5.64 -0.06
CA ARG A 80 -10.84 -5.81 0.14
C ARG A 80 -11.17 -7.03 0.98
N ILE A 81 -10.52 -8.16 0.68
CA ILE A 81 -10.82 -9.43 1.38
C ILE A 81 -10.46 -9.34 2.86
N TYR A 82 -9.31 -8.77 3.17
CA TYR A 82 -8.80 -8.74 4.55
C TYR A 82 -9.04 -7.42 5.26
N GLY A 83 -9.73 -6.47 4.62
CA GLY A 83 -10.03 -5.19 5.23
C GLY A 83 -8.78 -4.37 5.55
N ILE A 84 -7.77 -4.41 4.67
CA ILE A 84 -6.51 -3.72 4.88
C ILE A 84 -6.53 -2.38 4.14
N PRO A 85 -6.48 -1.24 4.84
CA PRO A 85 -6.39 0.07 4.16
C PRO A 85 -5.11 0.16 3.33
N LEU A 86 -5.20 0.77 2.15
CA LEU A 86 -4.06 1.02 1.29
C LEU A 86 -3.93 2.52 1.06
N LEU A 87 -2.79 3.08 1.44
CA LEU A 87 -2.47 4.47 1.16
C LEU A 87 -1.50 4.54 0.00
N LEU A 88 -1.90 5.20 -1.07
CA LEU A 88 -1.03 5.45 -2.22
C LEU A 88 -0.60 6.90 -2.21
N GLU A 89 0.70 7.14 -2.15
CA GLU A 89 1.24 8.48 -2.18
C GLU A 89 1.13 9.04 -3.58
N VAL A 90 0.27 10.03 -3.76
CA VAL A 90 0.05 10.69 -5.04
C VAL A 90 -0.09 12.19 -4.80
N PRO A 91 0.77 13.02 -5.42
CA PRO A 91 0.59 14.47 -5.30
C PRO A 91 -0.84 14.88 -5.69
N GLU A 92 -1.39 15.82 -4.96
CA GLU A 92 -2.79 16.23 -5.14
C GLU A 92 -3.12 16.54 -6.59
N ALA A 93 -2.22 17.20 -7.31
CA ALA A 93 -2.43 17.56 -8.71
C ALA A 93 -2.55 16.35 -9.64
N LEU A 94 -2.09 15.17 -9.21
CA LEU A 94 -2.09 13.94 -10.02
C LEU A 94 -3.14 12.93 -9.58
N GLN A 95 -3.86 13.17 -8.50
CA GLN A 95 -4.78 12.18 -7.94
C GLN A 95 -5.91 11.82 -8.89
N GLU A 96 -6.46 12.79 -9.61
CA GLU A 96 -7.52 12.54 -10.57
C GLU A 96 -7.04 11.67 -11.73
N LYS A 97 -5.82 11.92 -12.22
CA LYS A 97 -5.23 11.12 -13.29
C LYS A 97 -4.91 9.71 -12.82
N ALA A 98 -4.43 9.57 -11.58
CA ALA A 98 -4.16 8.25 -11.01
C ALA A 98 -5.44 7.44 -10.87
N ALA A 99 -6.52 8.06 -10.42
CA ALA A 99 -7.81 7.40 -10.30
C ALA A 99 -8.34 6.93 -11.66
N SER A 100 -8.11 7.71 -12.72
CA SER A 100 -8.51 7.33 -14.08
C SER A 100 -7.66 6.18 -14.62
N LEU A 101 -6.41 6.09 -14.20
CA LEU A 101 -5.49 5.05 -14.66
C LEU A 101 -5.78 3.70 -14.01
N LEU A 102 -6.21 3.70 -12.76
CA LEU A 102 -6.49 2.50 -11.98
C LEU A 102 -7.98 2.22 -12.00
N GLU A 103 -8.37 1.12 -12.64
CA GLU A 103 -9.78 0.73 -12.70
C GLU A 103 -10.24 0.06 -11.41
N GLY A 104 -11.46 0.38 -11.00
CA GLY A 104 -12.09 -0.30 -9.89
C GLY A 104 -11.45 -0.03 -8.53
N VAL A 105 -11.00 1.21 -8.31
CA VAL A 105 -10.40 1.59 -7.02
C VAL A 105 -11.45 1.43 -5.91
N PRO A 106 -11.22 0.54 -4.93
CA PRO A 106 -12.17 0.36 -3.83
C PRO A 106 -12.07 1.50 -2.81
N ASP A 107 -13.12 1.65 -2.00
CA ASP A 107 -13.17 2.70 -0.98
C ASP A 107 -12.05 2.58 0.07
N ILE A 108 -11.52 1.39 0.25
CA ILE A 108 -10.46 1.13 1.21
C ILE A 108 -9.10 1.70 0.76
N VAL A 109 -9.00 2.08 -0.52
CA VAL A 109 -7.79 2.67 -1.08
C VAL A 109 -7.93 4.18 -1.07
N GLN A 110 -6.92 4.88 -0.54
CA GLN A 110 -6.89 6.34 -0.51
C GLN A 110 -5.65 6.85 -1.23
N PHE A 111 -5.83 7.87 -2.06
CA PHE A 111 -4.72 8.63 -2.61
C PHE A 111 -4.43 9.77 -1.63
N VAL A 112 -3.17 9.89 -1.23
CA VAL A 112 -2.77 10.85 -0.20
C VAL A 112 -1.58 11.66 -0.72
N ASP A 113 -1.66 12.96 -0.56
CA ASP A 113 -0.53 13.84 -0.91
C ASP A 113 0.67 13.50 -0.04
N PRO A 114 1.91 13.58 -0.59
CA PRO A 114 3.12 13.28 0.21
C PRO A 114 3.19 14.02 1.54
N ALA A 115 2.70 15.27 1.59
CA ALA A 115 2.74 16.06 2.81
C ALA A 115 1.82 15.54 3.90
N ASP A 116 0.81 14.73 3.54
CA ASP A 116 -0.21 14.25 4.48
C ASP A 116 -0.04 12.78 4.85
N MET A 117 0.92 12.08 4.25
CA MET A 117 1.05 10.63 4.44
C MET A 117 1.21 10.22 5.90
N GLU A 118 2.09 10.89 6.65
CA GLU A 118 2.31 10.55 8.05
C GLU A 118 1.05 10.76 8.88
N ARG A 119 0.37 11.89 8.70
CA ARG A 119 -0.84 12.21 9.43
C ARG A 119 -1.95 11.19 9.15
N VAL A 120 -2.20 10.91 7.89
CA VAL A 120 -3.27 9.99 7.50
C VAL A 120 -2.97 8.57 7.97
N ALA A 121 -1.71 8.12 7.85
CA ALA A 121 -1.33 6.80 8.33
C ALA A 121 -1.56 6.66 9.82
N LYS A 122 -1.17 7.66 10.61
CA LYS A 122 -1.39 7.64 12.06
C LYS A 122 -2.86 7.65 12.42
N GLU A 123 -3.67 8.42 11.71
CA GLU A 123 -5.13 8.45 11.93
C GLU A 123 -5.75 7.07 11.71
N ILE A 124 -5.38 6.40 10.62
CA ILE A 124 -5.91 5.07 10.31
C ILE A 124 -5.50 4.06 11.38
N LEU A 125 -4.25 4.07 11.79
CA LEU A 125 -3.75 3.13 12.79
C LEU A 125 -4.39 3.35 14.16
N ASN A 126 -4.69 4.59 14.51
CA ASN A 126 -5.35 4.92 15.78
C ASN A 126 -6.83 4.57 15.80
N ASP A 127 -7.47 4.50 14.64
CA ASP A 127 -8.89 4.19 14.53
C ASP A 127 -9.19 2.68 14.51
N GLN A 128 -8.15 1.86 14.49
CA GLN A 128 -8.31 0.40 14.47
C GLN A 128 -8.36 -0.22 15.85
#